data_135c9c7b9c6e0447eb908476a4e3c6fd
#
_entry.id   135c9c7b9c6e0447eb908476a4e3c6fd
#
_cell.length_a   1.000
_cell.length_b   1.000
_cell.length_c   1.000
_cell.angle_alpha   90.00
_cell.angle_beta   90.00
_cell.angle_gamma   90.00
#
_symmetry.space_group_name_H-M   'P 1'
#
loop_
_entity.id
_entity.type
_entity.pdbx_description
1 polymer ?
#
loop_
_entity_poly.entity_id
_entity_poly.type
_entity_poly.pdbx_seq_one_letter_code
_entity_poly.pdbx_strand_id
1 'polypeptide(L)'
;MFSAIHHFQPEQVRSILQDAVDNNAPMAIFDGGDKSILAIPGILIIHSVAFLLFTPFFKPFKFSRLFFTYVIPLIPLYTIWDGWVSILRLYKPKELLKIANGISAGGYKWTAGKTKSKFGLHASYLIGIPAN
;
A
#
# COMPACT_ATOMS: atom_id res chain seq x y z
N MET A 1 -4.59 3.68 9.98
CA MET A 1 -3.87 2.55 9.33
C MET A 1 -3.02 3.11 8.22
N PHE A 2 -1.74 2.72 8.13
CA PHE A 2 -0.80 3.24 7.14
C PHE A 2 -0.24 2.11 6.28
N SER A 3 -0.29 2.29 4.95
CA SER A 3 0.34 1.43 3.92
C SER A 3 0.16 -0.08 4.11
N ALA A 4 -1.03 -0.51 4.45
CA ALA A 4 -1.36 -1.91 4.70
C ALA A 4 -2.68 -2.36 4.05
N ILE A 5 -3.52 -1.42 3.61
CA ILE A 5 -4.87 -1.76 3.16
C ILE A 5 -4.85 -2.59 1.86
N HIS A 6 -3.84 -2.42 1.03
CA HIS A 6 -3.68 -3.18 -0.22
C HIS A 6 -3.34 -4.66 -0.01
N HIS A 7 -3.00 -5.07 1.21
CA HIS A 7 -2.82 -6.50 1.55
C HIS A 7 -4.15 -7.21 1.83
N PHE A 8 -5.23 -6.46 2.05
CA PHE A 8 -6.54 -6.99 2.39
C PHE A 8 -7.44 -7.12 1.17
N GLN A 9 -8.24 -8.18 1.14
CA GLN A 9 -9.30 -8.34 0.13
C GLN A 9 -10.45 -7.36 0.41
N PRO A 10 -11.29 -7.03 -0.60
CA PRO A 10 -12.39 -6.07 -0.44
C PRO A 10 -13.34 -6.41 0.72
N GLU A 11 -13.61 -7.70 0.95
CA GLU A 11 -14.44 -8.19 2.05
C GLU A 11 -13.83 -7.91 3.41
N GLN A 12 -12.51 -8.08 3.53
CA GLN A 12 -11.77 -7.79 4.75
C GLN A 12 -11.70 -6.28 5.01
N VAL A 13 -11.49 -5.48 3.95
CA VAL A 13 -11.56 -4.02 4.03
C VAL A 13 -12.93 -3.59 4.53
N ARG A 14 -14.00 -4.18 3.97
CA ARG A 14 -15.38 -3.90 4.41
C ARG A 14 -15.58 -4.24 5.89
N SER A 15 -15.09 -5.38 6.37
CA SER A 15 -15.19 -5.77 7.78
C SER A 15 -14.47 -4.79 8.71
N ILE A 16 -13.28 -4.33 8.31
CA ILE A 16 -12.50 -3.34 9.07
C ILE A 16 -13.26 -1.99 9.16
N LEU A 17 -13.85 -1.55 8.05
CA LEU A 17 -14.62 -0.31 8.02
C LEU A 17 -15.93 -0.45 8.80
N GLN A 18 -16.58 -1.61 8.74
CA GLN A 18 -17.79 -1.92 9.49
C GLN A 18 -17.52 -1.88 11.00
N ASP A 19 -16.42 -2.49 11.45
CA ASP A 19 -16.01 -2.45 12.86
C ASP A 19 -15.83 -1.01 13.38
N ALA A 20 -15.22 -0.13 12.58
CA ALA A 20 -15.10 1.28 12.94
C ALA A 20 -16.47 1.99 13.07
N VAL A 21 -17.41 1.66 12.19
CA VAL A 21 -18.77 2.18 12.22
C VAL A 21 -19.54 1.68 13.44
N ASP A 22 -19.48 0.37 13.69
CA ASP A 22 -20.20 -0.29 14.80
C ASP A 22 -19.73 0.23 16.17
N ASN A 23 -18.42 0.56 16.26
CA ASN A 23 -17.84 1.16 17.46
C ASN A 23 -17.94 2.68 17.50
N ASN A 24 -18.60 3.32 16.52
CA ASN A 24 -18.71 4.77 16.39
C ASN A 24 -17.35 5.49 16.50
N ALA A 25 -16.28 4.88 15.98
CA ALA A 25 -14.90 5.31 16.13
C ALA A 25 -14.38 5.99 14.86
N PRO A 26 -13.77 7.18 14.94
CA PRO A 26 -13.17 7.80 13.76
C PRO A 26 -12.05 6.92 13.20
N MET A 27 -11.98 6.81 11.88
CA MET A 27 -11.00 5.99 11.19
C MET A 27 -10.31 6.75 10.07
N ALA A 28 -8.98 6.56 9.97
CA ALA A 28 -8.20 7.08 8.86
C ALA A 28 -7.30 5.99 8.28
N ILE A 29 -7.39 5.81 6.97
CA ILE A 29 -6.55 4.90 6.19
C ILE A 29 -5.72 5.75 5.25
N PHE A 30 -4.41 5.53 5.24
CA PHE A 30 -3.48 6.10 4.28
C PHE A 30 -2.73 4.96 3.61
N ASP A 31 -2.79 4.89 2.28
CA ASP A 31 -2.06 3.90 1.53
C ASP A 31 -1.07 4.58 0.60
N GLY A 32 0.21 4.25 0.77
CA GLY A 32 1.30 4.83 0.01
C GLY A 32 1.35 4.24 -1.38
N GLY A 33 1.43 5.10 -2.38
CA GLY A 33 1.59 4.75 -3.77
C GLY A 33 0.48 5.32 -4.66
N ASP A 34 0.84 5.55 -5.92
CA ASP A 34 -0.13 5.85 -6.97
C ASP A 34 -0.15 4.65 -7.93
N LYS A 35 -1.34 4.17 -8.26
CA LYS A 35 -1.56 3.15 -9.30
C LYS A 35 -1.35 3.80 -10.68
N SER A 36 -0.18 4.41 -10.85
CA SER A 36 0.24 5.00 -12.12
C SER A 36 1.07 4.00 -12.89
N ILE A 37 0.56 3.53 -14.00
CA ILE A 37 1.25 2.57 -14.89
C ILE A 37 2.61 3.11 -15.33
N LEU A 38 2.76 4.42 -15.46
CA LEU A 38 4.01 5.05 -15.86
C LEU A 38 5.05 5.13 -14.73
N ALA A 39 4.61 5.17 -13.48
CA ALA A 39 5.51 5.21 -12.32
C ALA A 39 6.04 3.81 -11.94
N ILE A 40 5.32 2.75 -12.30
CA ILE A 40 5.66 1.36 -11.93
C ILE A 40 7.06 0.98 -12.39
N PRO A 41 7.45 1.13 -13.67
CA PRO A 41 8.78 0.74 -14.13
C PRO A 41 9.89 1.50 -13.39
N GLY A 42 9.70 2.80 -13.17
CA GLY A 42 10.68 3.63 -12.45
C GLY A 42 10.89 3.16 -11.01
N ILE A 43 9.81 2.90 -10.28
CA ILE A 43 9.89 2.42 -8.90
C ILE A 43 10.57 1.04 -8.84
N LEU A 44 10.21 0.13 -9.73
CA LEU A 44 10.81 -1.21 -9.78
C LEU A 44 12.30 -1.16 -10.11
N ILE A 45 12.71 -0.33 -11.07
CA ILE A 45 14.14 -0.15 -11.41
C ILE A 45 14.90 0.43 -10.22
N ILE A 46 14.40 1.51 -9.62
CA ILE A 46 15.06 2.15 -8.48
C ILE A 46 15.20 1.17 -7.31
N HIS A 47 14.15 0.42 -6.98
CA HIS A 47 14.21 -0.58 -5.91
C HIS A 47 15.21 -1.69 -6.21
N SER A 48 15.22 -2.21 -7.44
CA SER A 48 16.14 -3.28 -7.84
C SER A 48 17.58 -2.80 -7.77
N VAL A 49 17.88 -1.61 -8.30
CA VAL A 49 19.23 -1.02 -8.25
C VAL A 49 19.65 -0.75 -6.80
N ALA A 50 18.78 -0.16 -5.99
CA ALA A 50 19.05 0.06 -4.57
C ALA A 50 19.32 -1.27 -3.84
N PHE A 51 18.50 -2.28 -4.11
CA PHE A 51 18.68 -3.59 -3.50
C PHE A 51 20.03 -4.21 -3.87
N LEU A 52 20.40 -4.17 -5.14
CA LEU A 52 21.72 -4.68 -5.61
C LEU A 52 22.86 -3.92 -4.95
N LEU A 53 22.79 -2.59 -4.85
CA LEU A 53 23.86 -1.77 -4.28
C LEU A 53 23.98 -1.97 -2.76
N PHE A 54 22.86 -2.08 -2.03
CA PHE A 54 22.88 -2.12 -0.58
C PHE A 54 22.93 -3.52 0.04
N THR A 55 22.69 -4.57 -0.73
CA THR A 55 22.72 -5.97 -0.22
C THR A 55 23.99 -6.33 0.56
N PRO A 56 25.22 -5.95 0.14
CA PRO A 56 26.44 -6.28 0.89
C PRO A 56 26.50 -5.63 2.27
N PHE A 57 25.82 -4.51 2.46
CA PHE A 57 25.89 -3.71 3.70
C PHE A 57 24.84 -4.11 4.74
N PHE A 58 23.89 -4.99 4.41
CA PHE A 58 22.89 -5.46 5.36
C PHE A 58 23.48 -6.40 6.41
N LYS A 59 23.33 -6.05 7.67
CA LYS A 59 23.70 -6.90 8.80
C LYS A 59 22.51 -7.77 9.26
N PRO A 60 22.72 -9.00 9.76
CA PRO A 60 23.97 -9.75 9.79
C PRO A 60 24.41 -10.17 8.37
N PHE A 61 25.72 -10.18 8.14
CA PHE A 61 26.29 -10.60 6.85
C PHE A 61 26.02 -12.08 6.60
N LYS A 62 25.45 -12.43 5.43
CA LYS A 62 25.18 -13.82 5.04
C LYS A 62 25.64 -14.06 3.60
N PHE A 63 26.53 -15.00 3.42
CA PHE A 63 27.05 -15.39 2.09
C PHE A 63 25.94 -15.84 1.14
N SER A 64 24.94 -16.58 1.67
CA SER A 64 23.78 -17.02 0.89
C SER A 64 22.97 -15.84 0.31
N ARG A 65 22.93 -14.71 0.99
CA ARG A 65 22.27 -13.51 0.48
C ARG A 65 22.99 -12.96 -0.75
N LEU A 66 24.32 -12.90 -0.73
CA LEU A 66 25.12 -12.46 -1.88
C LEU A 66 24.96 -13.43 -3.06
N PHE A 67 24.99 -14.73 -2.77
CA PHE A 67 24.81 -15.75 -3.80
C PHE A 67 23.44 -15.62 -4.49
N PHE A 68 22.36 -15.52 -3.71
CA PHE A 68 20.99 -15.37 -4.25
C PHE A 68 20.65 -13.96 -4.76
N THR A 69 21.54 -13.00 -4.60
CA THR A 69 21.39 -11.67 -5.18
C THR A 69 22.16 -11.53 -6.48
N TYR A 70 23.40 -12.05 -6.56
CA TYR A 70 24.31 -11.77 -7.67
C TYR A 70 24.58 -12.95 -8.59
N VAL A 71 24.57 -14.18 -8.08
CA VAL A 71 24.87 -15.37 -8.87
C VAL A 71 23.57 -15.97 -9.42
N ILE A 72 22.62 -16.24 -8.56
CA ILE A 72 21.27 -16.66 -8.94
C ILE A 72 20.31 -15.57 -8.43
N PRO A 73 19.91 -14.57 -9.24
CA PRO A 73 19.25 -13.35 -8.78
C PRO A 73 17.80 -13.58 -8.34
N LEU A 74 17.58 -14.56 -7.45
CA LEU A 74 16.26 -14.87 -6.92
C LEU A 74 15.70 -13.74 -6.06
N ILE A 75 16.55 -13.13 -5.23
CA ILE A 75 16.09 -12.05 -4.32
C ILE A 75 15.63 -10.83 -5.12
N PRO A 76 16.39 -10.29 -6.10
CA PRO A 76 15.90 -9.21 -6.95
C PRO A 76 14.63 -9.58 -7.72
N LEU A 77 14.54 -10.80 -8.27
CA LEU A 77 13.34 -11.23 -8.99
C LEU A 77 12.10 -11.29 -8.11
N TYR A 78 12.22 -11.83 -6.89
CA TYR A 78 11.13 -11.84 -5.92
C TYR A 78 10.72 -10.42 -5.50
N THR A 79 11.70 -9.53 -5.30
CA THR A 79 11.43 -8.14 -4.93
C THR A 79 10.69 -7.38 -6.04
N ILE A 80 11.08 -7.60 -7.30
CA ILE A 80 10.39 -7.03 -8.47
C ILE A 80 8.96 -7.58 -8.56
N TRP A 81 8.80 -8.89 -8.42
CA TRP A 81 7.49 -9.55 -8.47
C TRP A 81 6.57 -9.05 -7.37
N ASP A 82 7.06 -9.02 -6.13
CA ASP A 82 6.29 -8.53 -4.98
C ASP A 82 5.89 -7.06 -5.14
N GLY A 83 6.83 -6.21 -5.57
CA GLY A 83 6.55 -4.82 -5.88
C GLY A 83 5.50 -4.64 -6.97
N TRP A 84 5.57 -5.43 -8.04
CA TRP A 84 4.57 -5.42 -9.11
C TRP A 84 3.18 -5.80 -8.59
N VAL A 85 3.09 -6.93 -7.88
CA VAL A 85 1.83 -7.41 -7.31
C VAL A 85 1.25 -6.42 -6.30
N SER A 86 2.09 -5.81 -5.46
CA SER A 86 1.68 -4.80 -4.49
C SER A 86 1.06 -3.58 -5.16
N ILE A 87 1.67 -3.08 -6.24
CA ILE A 87 1.14 -1.94 -6.99
C ILE A 87 -0.21 -2.27 -7.65
N LEU A 88 -0.36 -3.47 -8.19
CA LEU A 88 -1.63 -3.92 -8.78
C LEU A 88 -2.75 -4.00 -7.74
N ARG A 89 -2.42 -4.30 -6.49
CA ARG A 89 -3.36 -4.40 -5.37
C ARG A 89 -3.71 -3.08 -4.70
N LEU A 90 -3.01 -1.97 -5.04
CA LEU A 90 -3.34 -0.66 -4.51
C LEU A 90 -4.81 -0.30 -4.82
N TYR A 91 -5.52 0.15 -3.82
CA TYR A 91 -6.87 0.66 -3.98
C TYR A 91 -6.86 2.11 -4.48
N LYS A 92 -7.69 2.41 -5.49
CA LYS A 92 -7.96 3.80 -5.85
C LYS A 92 -8.90 4.43 -4.81
N PRO A 93 -8.80 5.74 -4.53
CA PRO A 93 -9.71 6.42 -3.59
C PRO A 93 -11.19 6.17 -3.89
N LYS A 94 -11.55 6.12 -5.17
CA LYS A 94 -12.93 5.83 -5.62
C LYS A 94 -13.38 4.40 -5.25
N GLU A 95 -12.47 3.43 -5.30
CA GLU A 95 -12.74 2.04 -4.92
C GLU A 95 -12.96 1.92 -3.40
N LEU A 96 -12.08 2.55 -2.60
CA LEU A 96 -12.25 2.61 -1.14
C LEU A 96 -13.55 3.31 -0.75
N LEU A 97 -13.87 4.43 -1.40
CA LEU A 97 -15.11 5.15 -1.14
C LEU A 97 -16.34 4.33 -1.51
N LYS A 98 -16.28 3.55 -2.60
CA LYS A 98 -17.36 2.64 -3.00
C LYS A 98 -17.60 1.55 -1.95
N ILE A 99 -16.53 0.96 -1.39
CA ILE A 99 -16.62 -0.04 -0.31
C ILE A 99 -17.23 0.62 0.94
N ALA A 100 -16.74 1.80 1.31
CA ALA A 100 -17.20 2.53 2.48
C ALA A 100 -18.68 2.96 2.39
N ASN A 101 -19.11 3.47 1.23
CA ASN A 101 -20.50 3.84 1.00
C ASN A 101 -21.46 2.63 0.92
N GLY A 102 -20.92 1.44 0.67
CA GLY A 102 -21.71 0.19 0.74
C GLY A 102 -21.96 -0.30 2.16
N ILE A 103 -21.38 0.36 3.17
CA ILE A 103 -21.63 0.11 4.58
C ILE A 103 -22.81 1.01 4.99
N SER A 104 -23.96 0.41 5.23
CA SER A 104 -25.18 1.12 5.63
C SER A 104 -25.05 1.64 7.06
N ALA A 105 -24.50 2.83 7.22
CA ALA A 105 -24.47 3.52 8.49
C ALA A 105 -25.04 4.93 8.30
N GLY A 106 -26.28 5.11 8.61
CA GLY A 106 -26.82 6.43 8.87
C GLY A 106 -25.99 7.06 10.00
N GLY A 107 -25.35 8.19 9.74
CA GLY A 107 -24.57 8.88 10.75
C GLY A 107 -23.04 8.71 10.66
N TYR A 108 -22.51 8.25 9.53
CA TYR A 108 -21.06 8.18 9.31
C TYR A 108 -20.67 8.81 7.96
N LYS A 109 -19.71 9.74 7.99
CA LYS A 109 -19.29 10.48 6.79
C LYS A 109 -17.94 9.98 6.30
N TRP A 110 -17.90 9.51 5.06
CA TRP A 110 -16.69 9.05 4.39
C TRP A 110 -16.14 10.10 3.43
N THR A 111 -14.83 10.30 3.46
CA THR A 111 -14.10 11.16 2.53
C THR A 111 -12.87 10.43 2.04
N ALA A 112 -12.70 10.37 0.72
CA ALA A 112 -11.52 9.75 0.11
C ALA A 112 -10.87 10.70 -0.89
N GLY A 113 -9.55 10.61 -1.01
CA GLY A 113 -8.81 11.45 -1.95
C GLY A 113 -7.36 10.99 -2.10
N LYS A 114 -6.61 11.83 -2.81
CA LYS A 114 -5.16 11.68 -2.93
C LYS A 114 -4.47 12.86 -2.27
N THR A 115 -3.36 12.58 -1.62
CA THR A 115 -2.45 13.61 -1.10
C THR A 115 -1.09 13.45 -1.74
N LYS A 116 -0.33 14.54 -1.80
CA LYS A 116 1.02 14.57 -2.36
C LYS A 116 1.99 15.05 -1.29
N SER A 117 3.03 14.28 -1.05
CA SER A 117 4.14 14.65 -0.18
C SER A 117 4.96 15.78 -0.81
N LYS A 118 5.72 16.53 0.00
CA LYS A 118 6.73 17.49 -0.46
C LYS A 118 7.76 16.86 -1.40
N PHE A 119 8.02 15.57 -1.29
CA PHE A 119 8.92 14.80 -2.15
C PHE A 119 8.26 14.25 -3.42
N GLY A 120 7.03 14.66 -3.73
CA GLY A 120 6.33 14.22 -4.94
C GLY A 120 5.65 12.85 -4.83
N LEU A 121 5.76 12.17 -3.69
CA LEU A 121 5.09 10.88 -3.47
C LEU A 121 3.60 11.10 -3.25
N HIS A 122 2.79 10.29 -3.92
CA HIS A 122 1.35 10.30 -3.78
C HIS A 122 0.92 9.23 -2.79
N ALA A 123 -0.12 9.54 -2.01
CA ALA A 123 -0.81 8.58 -1.17
C ALA A 123 -2.32 8.73 -1.35
N SER A 124 -3.01 7.61 -1.37
CA SER A 124 -4.47 7.56 -1.30
C SER A 124 -4.91 7.58 0.15
N TYR A 125 -6.00 8.27 0.45
CA TYR A 125 -6.56 8.27 1.79
C TYR A 125 -8.08 8.01 1.78
N LEU A 126 -8.55 7.40 2.85
CA LEU A 126 -9.96 7.30 3.22
C LEU A 126 -10.08 7.70 4.68
N ILE A 127 -10.96 8.65 4.96
CA ILE A 127 -11.27 9.12 6.32
C ILE A 127 -12.76 8.92 6.56
N GLY A 128 -13.08 8.31 7.69
CA GLY A 128 -14.42 8.13 8.18
C GLY A 128 -14.59 8.79 9.53
N ILE A 129 -15.64 9.57 9.68
CA ILE A 129 -15.96 10.30 10.91
C ILE A 129 -17.44 10.08 11.22
N PRO A 130 -17.79 9.71 12.49
CA PRO A 130 -19.17 9.69 12.93
C PRO A 130 -19.81 11.07 12.70
N ALA A 131 -21.00 11.09 12.13
CA ALA A 131 -21.79 12.31 12.08
C ALA A 131 -22.48 12.49 13.45
N ASN A 132 -22.17 13.58 14.13
CA ASN A 132 -22.85 13.97 15.36
C ASN A 132 -24.31 14.36 15.08
#